data_2a75c52997aafa8ed57c09a223985a1b
#
_entry.id   2a75c52997aafa8ed57c09a223985a1b
#
_cell.length_a   1.000
_cell.length_b   1.000
_cell.length_c   1.000
_cell.angle_alpha   90.00
_cell.angle_beta   90.00
_cell.angle_gamma   90.00
#
_symmetry.space_group_name_H-M   'P 1'
#
loop_
_entity.id
_entity.type
_entity.pdbx_description
1 polymer ?
#
loop_
_entity_poly.entity_id
_entity_poly.type
_entity_poly.pdbx_seq_one_letter_code
_entity_poly.pdbx_strand_id
1 'polypeptide(L)'
;DFAVGYKQQDITFVYVMDVVQAVFLALEKGENGRKYFLSDGNVYRSADFSNYIHEELGKPWWLRITAPIWVLKVVTTVAEMMGKATGKVSALNRDKYNILKQRNWRCDIMPAIKELGYKPKYDLKRGTHETIKWYKENNWL
;
A
#
# COMPACT_ATOMS: atom_id res chain seq x y z
N ASP A 1 -10.47 -11.93 2.65
CA ASP A 1 -9.68 -11.08 1.74
C ASP A 1 -10.57 -10.57 0.61
N PHE A 2 -10.47 -9.29 0.28
CA PHE A 2 -11.28 -8.66 -0.75
C PHE A 2 -10.40 -8.06 -1.84
N ALA A 3 -10.56 -8.53 -3.08
CA ALA A 3 -9.81 -8.05 -4.24
C ALA A 3 -10.73 -7.29 -5.21
N VAL A 4 -10.21 -6.26 -5.86
CA VAL A 4 -10.94 -5.45 -6.83
C VAL A 4 -10.45 -5.73 -8.25
N GLY A 5 -11.37 -6.22 -9.08
CA GLY A 5 -11.12 -6.55 -10.48
C GLY A 5 -10.31 -7.82 -10.67
N TYR A 6 -10.45 -8.41 -11.85
CA TYR A 6 -9.81 -9.70 -12.21
C TYR A 6 -8.42 -9.54 -12.81
N LYS A 7 -8.02 -8.32 -13.17
CA LYS A 7 -6.69 -8.07 -13.74
C LYS A 7 -5.67 -7.86 -12.62
N GLN A 8 -4.48 -8.40 -12.81
CA GLN A 8 -3.35 -8.20 -11.89
C GLN A 8 -3.07 -6.70 -11.70
N GLN A 9 -2.73 -6.36 -10.47
CA GLN A 9 -2.29 -5.03 -10.07
C GLN A 9 -0.86 -5.14 -9.56
N ASP A 10 0.02 -4.34 -10.14
CA ASP A 10 1.43 -4.25 -9.74
C ASP A 10 1.59 -3.10 -8.74
N ILE A 11 2.14 -3.43 -7.58
CA ILE A 11 2.26 -2.48 -6.46
C ILE A 11 3.70 -2.51 -5.93
N THR A 12 4.19 -1.36 -5.52
CA THR A 12 5.45 -1.24 -4.75
C THR A 12 5.14 -0.88 -3.31
N PHE A 13 5.98 -1.33 -2.39
CA PHE A 13 5.84 -1.08 -0.96
C PHE A 13 7.11 -0.46 -0.40
N VAL A 14 6.98 0.19 0.74
CA VAL A 14 8.10 0.68 1.54
C VAL A 14 7.79 0.45 3.01
N TYR A 15 8.76 -0.06 3.76
CA TYR A 15 8.63 -0.20 5.21
C TYR A 15 8.96 1.13 5.90
N VAL A 16 8.26 1.43 6.99
CA VAL A 16 8.35 2.72 7.67
C VAL A 16 9.79 3.08 8.10
N MET A 17 10.60 2.12 8.52
CA MET A 17 11.99 2.38 8.93
C MET A 17 12.89 2.77 7.75
N ASP A 18 12.60 2.26 6.54
CA ASP A 18 13.29 2.69 5.33
C ASP A 18 12.87 4.11 4.91
N VAL A 19 11.61 4.49 5.17
CA VAL A 19 11.18 5.88 4.99
C VAL A 19 11.92 6.80 5.97
N VAL A 20 12.03 6.43 7.24
CA VAL A 20 12.77 7.20 8.26
C VAL A 20 14.23 7.37 7.83
N GLN A 21 14.88 6.29 7.38
CA GLN A 21 16.24 6.36 6.85
C GLN A 21 16.35 7.34 5.68
N ALA A 22 15.40 7.28 4.73
CA ALA A 22 15.41 8.15 3.55
C ALA A 22 15.22 9.62 3.92
N VAL A 23 14.41 9.93 4.96
CA VAL A 23 14.25 11.31 5.48
C VAL A 23 15.58 11.84 6.00
N PHE A 24 16.32 11.08 6.81
CA PHE A 24 17.64 11.50 7.28
C PHE A 24 18.64 11.69 6.15
N LEU A 25 18.66 10.77 5.17
CA LEU A 25 19.51 10.92 3.98
C LEU A 25 19.15 12.17 3.17
N ALA A 26 17.87 12.49 3.05
CA ALA A 26 17.43 13.67 2.34
C ALA A 26 17.79 14.98 3.08
N LEU A 27 17.81 14.99 4.41
CA LEU A 27 18.29 16.12 5.20
C LEU A 27 19.78 16.37 5.03
N GLU A 28 20.58 15.31 4.83
CA GLU A 28 22.02 15.39 4.67
C GLU A 28 22.46 15.71 3.22
N LYS A 29 21.78 15.12 2.23
CA LYS A 29 22.22 15.08 0.83
C LYS A 29 21.19 15.59 -0.18
N GLY A 30 19.95 15.82 0.27
CA GLY A 30 18.86 16.21 -0.62
C GLY A 30 19.03 17.63 -1.14
N GLU A 31 18.77 17.83 -2.42
CA GLU A 31 18.72 19.16 -3.02
C GLU A 31 17.38 19.83 -2.73
N ASN A 32 17.38 21.15 -2.53
CA ASN A 32 16.18 21.91 -2.24
C ASN A 32 15.14 21.81 -3.37
N GLY A 33 13.91 21.48 -3.03
CA GLY A 33 12.80 21.30 -3.98
C GLY A 33 12.78 19.97 -4.70
N ARG A 34 13.75 19.08 -4.47
CA ARG A 34 13.81 17.74 -5.08
C ARG A 34 12.74 16.83 -4.47
N LYS A 35 12.22 15.90 -5.27
CA LYS A 35 11.21 14.90 -4.84
C LYS A 35 11.73 13.51 -5.15
N TYR A 36 11.58 12.60 -4.22
CA TYR A 36 12.03 11.21 -4.35
C TYR A 36 10.87 10.25 -4.09
N PHE A 37 10.74 9.25 -4.96
CA PHE A 37 9.91 8.08 -4.68
C PHE A 37 10.74 7.06 -3.90
N LEU A 38 10.07 6.36 -2.99
CA LEU A 38 10.67 5.34 -2.16
C LEU A 38 9.90 4.03 -2.26
N SER A 39 10.62 2.93 -2.39
CA SER A 39 10.09 1.58 -2.24
C SER A 39 11.24 0.64 -1.85
N ASP A 40 10.93 -0.64 -1.67
CA ASP A 40 11.93 -1.68 -1.44
C ASP A 40 12.63 -2.14 -2.74
N GLY A 41 12.29 -1.53 -3.87
CA GLY A 41 12.86 -1.85 -5.19
C GLY A 41 12.18 -3.02 -5.91
N ASN A 42 11.26 -3.72 -5.26
CA ASN A 42 10.54 -4.85 -5.84
C ASN A 42 9.14 -4.46 -6.30
N VAL A 43 8.58 -5.27 -7.20
CA VAL A 43 7.19 -5.14 -7.65
C VAL A 43 6.42 -6.38 -7.22
N TYR A 44 5.32 -6.16 -6.54
CA TYR A 44 4.46 -7.19 -5.98
C TYR A 44 3.09 -7.20 -6.63
N ARG A 45 2.41 -8.34 -6.57
CA ARG A 45 0.99 -8.45 -6.88
C ARG A 45 0.18 -8.01 -5.66
N SER A 46 -1.01 -7.46 -5.87
CA SER A 46 -1.91 -7.09 -4.77
C SER A 46 -2.21 -8.26 -3.81
N ALA A 47 -2.13 -9.51 -4.32
CA ALA A 47 -2.32 -10.70 -3.52
C ALA A 47 -1.17 -11.01 -2.56
N ASP A 48 0.05 -10.62 -2.90
CA ASP A 48 1.25 -11.01 -2.14
C ASP A 48 1.22 -10.43 -0.71
N PHE A 49 0.81 -9.17 -0.58
CA PHE A 49 0.66 -8.52 0.73
C PHE A 49 -0.34 -9.27 1.63
N SER A 50 -1.50 -9.62 1.10
CA SER A 50 -2.50 -10.38 1.83
C SER A 50 -1.99 -11.78 2.21
N ASN A 51 -1.28 -12.45 1.30
CA ASN A 51 -0.71 -13.76 1.55
C ASN A 51 0.30 -13.71 2.73
N TYR A 52 1.20 -12.73 2.76
CA TYR A 52 2.17 -12.58 3.85
C TYR A 52 1.49 -12.28 5.19
N ILE A 53 0.44 -11.46 5.22
CA ILE A 53 -0.35 -11.23 6.44
C ILE A 53 -0.97 -12.53 6.95
N HIS A 54 -1.57 -13.33 6.08
CA HIS A 54 -2.18 -14.60 6.48
C HIS A 54 -1.15 -15.62 6.94
N GLU A 55 0.02 -15.68 6.29
CA GLU A 55 1.16 -16.51 6.71
C GLU A 55 1.58 -16.16 8.14
N GLU A 56 1.78 -14.88 8.45
CA GLU A 56 2.23 -14.40 9.76
C GLU A 56 1.19 -14.55 10.87
N LEU A 57 -0.11 -14.52 10.52
CA LEU A 57 -1.20 -14.73 11.46
C LEU A 57 -1.50 -16.22 11.72
N GLY A 58 -0.80 -17.13 11.02
CA GLY A 58 -1.05 -18.57 11.12
C GLY A 58 -2.45 -18.99 10.61
N LYS A 59 -3.03 -18.22 9.68
CA LYS A 59 -4.33 -18.49 9.08
C LYS A 59 -4.18 -18.89 7.61
N PRO A 60 -3.78 -20.13 7.31
CA PRO A 60 -3.47 -20.55 5.94
C PRO A 60 -4.71 -20.64 5.03
N TRP A 61 -5.91 -20.60 5.59
CA TRP A 61 -7.16 -20.72 4.86
C TRP A 61 -7.99 -19.44 4.96
N TRP A 62 -8.25 -18.81 3.82
CA TRP A 62 -9.15 -17.64 3.74
C TRP A 62 -9.89 -17.60 2.41
N LEU A 63 -11.09 -17.06 2.44
CA LEU A 63 -11.88 -16.84 1.25
C LEU A 63 -11.48 -15.52 0.59
N ARG A 64 -10.99 -15.58 -0.66
CA ARG A 64 -10.75 -14.38 -1.46
C ARG A 64 -11.96 -14.08 -2.32
N ILE A 65 -12.65 -12.99 -2.02
CA ILE A 65 -13.78 -12.50 -2.79
C ILE A 65 -13.26 -11.44 -3.76
N THR A 66 -13.43 -11.69 -5.08
CA THR A 66 -13.04 -10.72 -6.11
C THR A 66 -14.27 -10.03 -6.65
N ALA A 67 -14.38 -8.72 -6.44
CA ALA A 67 -15.48 -7.92 -6.98
C ALA A 67 -15.10 -7.33 -8.35
N PRO A 68 -16.00 -7.40 -9.35
CA PRO A 68 -15.82 -6.68 -10.61
C PRO A 68 -15.73 -5.17 -10.38
N ILE A 69 -14.98 -4.47 -11.23
CA ILE A 69 -14.78 -3.00 -11.10
C ILE A 69 -16.09 -2.22 -11.18
N TRP A 70 -17.07 -2.69 -11.95
CA TRP A 70 -18.36 -2.02 -12.05
C TRP A 70 -19.14 -2.03 -10.72
N VAL A 71 -19.02 -3.11 -9.92
CA VAL A 71 -19.61 -3.19 -8.57
C VAL A 71 -19.00 -2.10 -7.68
N LEU A 72 -17.67 -1.94 -7.71
CA LEU A 72 -17.00 -0.89 -6.97
C LEU A 72 -17.51 0.51 -7.38
N LYS A 73 -17.73 0.73 -8.69
CA LYS A 73 -18.27 1.99 -9.19
C LYS A 73 -19.67 2.28 -8.62
N VAL A 74 -20.54 1.29 -8.59
CA VAL A 74 -21.89 1.41 -8.01
C VAL A 74 -21.81 1.72 -6.52
N VAL A 75 -21.04 0.93 -5.77
CA VAL A 75 -20.89 1.09 -4.32
C VAL A 75 -20.32 2.47 -3.95
N THR A 76 -19.29 2.94 -4.64
CA THR A 76 -18.71 4.26 -4.37
C THR A 76 -19.67 5.39 -4.72
N THR A 77 -20.47 5.26 -5.78
CA THR A 77 -21.47 6.27 -6.16
C THR A 77 -22.60 6.35 -5.12
N VAL A 78 -23.13 5.21 -4.70
CA VAL A 78 -24.18 5.15 -3.67
C VAL A 78 -23.66 5.69 -2.33
N ALA A 79 -22.47 5.28 -1.92
CA ALA A 79 -21.86 5.75 -0.68
C ALA A 79 -21.59 7.27 -0.68
N GLU A 80 -21.22 7.85 -1.83
CA GLU A 80 -21.06 9.30 -1.98
C GLU A 80 -22.41 10.04 -1.90
N MET A 81 -23.44 9.49 -2.54
CA MET A 81 -24.81 10.07 -2.46
C MET A 81 -25.35 10.05 -1.02
N MET A 82 -25.18 8.94 -0.31
CA MET A 82 -25.57 8.83 1.10
C MET A 82 -24.75 9.76 2.00
N GLY A 83 -23.45 9.90 1.74
CA GLY A 83 -22.59 10.85 2.45
C GLY A 83 -23.07 12.29 2.29
N LYS A 84 -23.42 12.71 1.07
CA LYS A 84 -23.98 14.04 0.79
C LYS A 84 -25.33 14.26 1.47
N ALA A 85 -26.20 13.26 1.48
CA ALA A 85 -27.52 13.34 2.11
C ALA A 85 -27.44 13.42 3.66
N THR A 86 -26.43 12.78 4.26
CA THR A 86 -26.26 12.72 5.73
C THR A 86 -25.26 13.76 6.27
N GLY A 87 -24.62 14.54 5.41
CA GLY A 87 -23.55 15.48 5.80
C GLY A 87 -22.27 14.82 6.28
N LYS A 88 -22.12 13.48 6.10
CA LYS A 88 -20.93 12.72 6.51
C LYS A 88 -20.03 12.42 5.32
N VAL A 89 -18.72 12.57 5.52
CA VAL A 89 -17.73 12.19 4.49
C VAL A 89 -17.70 10.67 4.36
N SER A 90 -18.02 10.16 3.16
CA SER A 90 -17.90 8.73 2.89
C SER A 90 -16.44 8.34 2.70
N ALA A 91 -16.01 7.27 3.39
CA ALA A 91 -14.69 6.66 3.19
C ALA A 91 -14.52 6.07 1.79
N LEU A 92 -15.63 5.66 1.15
CA LEU A 92 -15.70 5.18 -0.23
C LEU A 92 -16.32 6.27 -1.10
N ASN A 93 -15.50 6.97 -1.85
CA ASN A 93 -15.89 8.03 -2.76
C ASN A 93 -15.31 7.81 -4.17
N ARG A 94 -15.60 8.71 -5.08
CA ARG A 94 -15.15 8.66 -6.47
C ARG A 94 -13.62 8.66 -6.61
N ASP A 95 -12.91 9.33 -5.69
CA ASP A 95 -11.45 9.35 -5.69
C ASP A 95 -10.88 7.97 -5.33
N LYS A 96 -11.47 7.30 -4.34
CA LYS A 96 -11.10 5.92 -4.01
C LYS A 96 -11.36 4.95 -5.16
N TYR A 97 -12.46 5.12 -5.90
CA TYR A 97 -12.68 4.36 -7.12
C TYR A 97 -11.57 4.58 -8.15
N ASN A 98 -11.18 5.84 -8.39
CA ASN A 98 -10.12 6.18 -9.33
C ASN A 98 -8.76 5.60 -8.92
N ILE A 99 -8.46 5.55 -7.63
CA ILE A 99 -7.26 4.92 -7.07
C ILE A 99 -7.32 3.41 -7.26
N LEU A 100 -8.37 2.76 -6.81
CA LEU A 100 -8.49 1.30 -6.80
C LEU A 100 -8.57 0.67 -8.20
N LYS A 101 -9.03 1.40 -9.22
CA LYS A 101 -9.03 0.91 -10.61
C LYS A 101 -7.67 0.92 -11.29
N GLN A 102 -6.68 1.64 -10.75
CA GLN A 102 -5.33 1.68 -11.32
C GLN A 102 -4.65 0.33 -11.22
N ARG A 103 -3.87 -0.01 -12.23
CA ARG A 103 -3.23 -1.33 -12.34
C ARG A 103 -1.72 -1.29 -12.13
N ASN A 104 -1.14 -0.10 -12.22
CA ASN A 104 0.29 0.09 -12.10
C ASN A 104 0.61 1.15 -11.04
N TRP A 105 1.14 0.69 -9.92
CA TRP A 105 1.63 1.51 -8.80
C TRP A 105 3.13 1.33 -8.62
N ARG A 106 3.86 1.19 -9.73
CA ARG A 106 5.30 1.14 -9.70
C ARG A 106 5.86 2.55 -9.54
N CYS A 107 6.93 2.66 -8.77
CA CYS A 107 7.70 3.89 -8.67
C CYS A 107 9.17 3.63 -9.01
N ASP A 108 9.83 4.62 -9.60
CA ASP A 108 11.25 4.59 -9.84
C ASP A 108 11.99 5.18 -8.64
N ILE A 109 12.79 4.36 -7.97
CA ILE A 109 13.60 4.75 -6.82
C ILE A 109 15.06 5.06 -7.19
N MET A 110 15.43 4.95 -8.46
CA MET A 110 16.81 5.19 -8.90
C MET A 110 17.32 6.58 -8.53
N PRO A 111 16.53 7.68 -8.60
CA PRO A 111 16.97 8.97 -8.11
C PRO A 111 17.32 8.96 -6.61
N ALA A 112 16.51 8.33 -5.76
CA ALA A 112 16.81 8.21 -4.33
C ALA A 112 18.09 7.40 -4.07
N ILE A 113 18.31 6.33 -4.83
CA ILE A 113 19.52 5.52 -4.73
C ILE A 113 20.76 6.32 -5.13
N LYS A 114 20.70 7.00 -6.28
CA LYS A 114 21.88 7.71 -6.84
C LYS A 114 22.23 8.99 -6.08
N GLU A 115 21.22 9.78 -5.72
CA GLU A 115 21.41 11.12 -5.16
C GLU A 115 21.53 11.06 -3.62
N LEU A 116 20.73 10.24 -2.93
CA LEU A 116 20.75 10.15 -1.48
C LEU A 116 21.58 8.96 -0.96
N GLY A 117 21.87 7.97 -1.80
CA GLY A 117 22.46 6.71 -1.35
C GLY A 117 21.46 5.83 -0.62
N TYR A 118 20.15 5.98 -0.92
CA TYR A 118 19.09 5.18 -0.34
C TYR A 118 19.29 3.68 -0.61
N LYS A 119 19.17 2.87 0.43
CA LYS A 119 19.27 1.41 0.34
C LYS A 119 18.18 0.81 1.22
N PRO A 120 17.07 0.32 0.64
CA PRO A 120 16.01 -0.31 1.41
C PRO A 120 16.55 -1.58 2.10
N LYS A 121 16.16 -1.79 3.35
CA LYS A 121 16.60 -2.92 4.18
C LYS A 121 15.50 -3.96 4.39
N TYR A 122 14.26 -3.58 4.10
CA TYR A 122 13.07 -4.40 4.34
C TYR A 122 12.33 -4.61 3.03
N ASP A 123 12.20 -5.87 2.62
CA ASP A 123 11.23 -6.26 1.61
C ASP A 123 9.82 -6.36 2.20
N LEU A 124 8.82 -6.58 1.36
CA LEU A 124 7.43 -6.67 1.78
C LEU A 124 7.20 -7.77 2.82
N LYS A 125 7.82 -8.95 2.66
CA LYS A 125 7.66 -10.08 3.59
C LYS A 125 8.21 -9.73 4.97
N ARG A 126 9.42 -9.22 5.03
CA ARG A 126 10.07 -8.81 6.28
C ARG A 126 9.33 -7.64 6.95
N GLY A 127 8.93 -6.61 6.18
CA GLY A 127 8.17 -5.49 6.71
C GLY A 127 6.83 -5.91 7.30
N THR A 128 6.13 -6.87 6.66
CA THR A 128 4.88 -7.45 7.17
C THR A 128 5.12 -8.21 8.48
N HIS A 129 6.17 -9.04 8.54
CA HIS A 129 6.55 -9.76 9.76
C HIS A 129 6.79 -8.81 10.94
N GLU A 130 7.65 -7.79 10.77
CA GLU A 130 7.95 -6.81 11.82
C GLU A 130 6.69 -6.05 12.28
N THR A 131 5.82 -5.69 11.34
CA THR A 131 4.57 -4.99 11.64
C THR A 131 3.62 -5.86 12.47
N ILE A 132 3.40 -7.11 12.08
CA ILE A 132 2.52 -8.04 12.81
C ILE A 132 3.10 -8.40 14.18
N LYS A 133 4.41 -8.60 14.26
CA LYS A 133 5.11 -8.80 15.52
C LYS A 133 4.85 -7.64 16.48
N TRP A 134 5.03 -6.41 16.02
CA TRP A 134 4.77 -5.22 16.82
C TRP A 134 3.30 -5.13 17.29
N TYR A 135 2.32 -5.46 16.44
CA TYR A 135 0.91 -5.48 16.82
C TYR A 135 0.61 -6.52 17.90
N LYS A 136 1.21 -7.70 17.81
CA LYS A 136 1.09 -8.75 18.85
C LYS A 136 1.71 -8.31 20.17
N GLU A 137 2.91 -7.73 20.15
CA GLU A 137 3.63 -7.27 21.34
C GLU A 137 2.91 -6.11 22.06
N ASN A 138 2.14 -5.30 21.33
CA ASN A 138 1.40 -4.16 21.87
C ASN A 138 -0.09 -4.44 22.09
N ASN A 139 -0.53 -5.71 22.01
CA ASN A 139 -1.93 -6.14 22.20
C ASN A 139 -2.93 -5.45 21.25
N TRP A 140 -2.54 -5.25 20.01
CA TRP A 140 -3.40 -4.72 18.95
C TRP A 140 -4.02 -5.83 18.09
N LEU A 141 -3.53 -7.06 18.23
CA LEU A 141 -4.00 -8.30 17.60
C LEU A 141 -4.18 -9.40 18.64
#